data_4ad15dbbf5ac177bdb58fcc1e9b3d5dd
#
_entry.id   4ad15dbbf5ac177bdb58fcc1e9b3d5dd
#
_cell.length_a   1.000
_cell.length_b   1.000
_cell.length_c   1.000
_cell.angle_alpha   90.00
_cell.angle_beta   90.00
_cell.angle_gamma   90.00
#
_symmetry.space_group_name_H-M   'P 1'
#
loop_
_entity.id
_entity.type
_entity.pdbx_description
1 polymer ?
#
loop_
_entity_poly.entity_id
_entity_poly.type
_entity_poly.pdbx_seq_one_letter_code
_entity_poly.pdbx_strand_id
1 'polypeptide(L)'
;MVRYLFMELHFPSMTAFLPFTLLAAAFYIAAGTWVLLHLVRKAPARLALVRLLSLGALLAHGLALYSHLGLPANLSLGLVEAASLANWLICAFILIASLRHSTLNLAVLLFPLAAVTLLFNQFSLSNTFPIEGRNGLFFHIVVSLSAYSLFALASVQALLLAIQNHQLKQRHMSGLIAVLPPLQTMERLLFELLFAGQLLLSLGILSGFIFLDNMFAAGMAHKTLLSLAAWVIFGLLLLGRWRLGWRGLTAVRWTLGGSLLLLLAYFGSKFVLQFILA
;
A
#
# COMPACT_ATOMS: atom_id res chain seq x y z
N MET A 1 35.88 0.25 35.08
CA MET A 1 34.45 0.47 35.17
C MET A 1 34.02 1.78 34.53
N VAL A 2 34.71 2.32 33.52
CA VAL A 2 34.37 3.55 32.80
C VAL A 2 34.45 3.37 31.27
N ARG A 3 34.71 2.15 30.79
CA ARG A 3 34.93 1.86 29.36
C ARG A 3 33.67 1.38 28.59
N TYR A 4 32.48 1.39 29.21
CA TYR A 4 31.21 1.00 28.61
C TYR A 4 30.26 2.17 28.32
N LEU A 5 30.72 3.41 28.50
CA LEU A 5 29.84 4.58 28.37
C LEU A 5 29.96 5.30 27.01
N PHE A 6 30.79 4.84 26.11
CA PHE A 6 30.91 5.36 24.74
C PHE A 6 30.86 4.22 23.73
N MET A 7 29.85 3.38 23.82
CA MET A 7 29.33 2.76 22.62
C MET A 7 28.62 3.88 21.90
N GLU A 8 29.39 4.63 21.09
CA GLU A 8 28.78 5.55 20.10
C GLU A 8 27.72 4.76 19.36
N LEU A 9 26.49 5.03 19.73
CA LEU A 9 25.35 4.75 18.88
C LEU A 9 25.64 5.45 17.55
N HIS A 10 26.24 4.72 16.62
CA HIS A 10 26.25 5.06 15.21
C HIS A 10 24.78 4.97 14.74
N PHE A 11 23.98 5.92 15.20
CA PHE A 11 22.81 6.32 14.45
C PHE A 11 23.38 6.91 13.16
N PRO A 12 23.21 6.28 12.00
CA PRO A 12 23.38 7.00 10.74
C PRO A 12 22.47 8.20 10.90
N SER A 13 23.07 9.36 10.91
CA SER A 13 22.47 10.60 11.38
C SER A 13 21.00 10.68 10.90
N MET A 14 20.02 10.67 11.81
CA MET A 14 18.58 10.89 11.53
C MET A 14 18.38 12.11 10.62
N THR A 15 19.35 12.99 10.60
CA THR A 15 19.39 14.21 9.79
C THR A 15 19.82 14.00 8.34
N ALA A 16 20.57 12.94 8.01
CA ALA A 16 21.13 12.77 6.66
C ALA A 16 20.05 12.54 5.58
N PHE A 17 18.96 11.88 5.94
CA PHE A 17 17.88 11.53 5.00
C PHE A 17 16.63 12.40 5.16
N LEU A 18 16.58 13.28 6.15
CA LEU A 18 15.51 14.25 6.34
C LEU A 18 15.21 15.07 5.07
N PRO A 19 16.20 15.54 4.29
CA PRO A 19 15.93 16.26 3.05
C PRO A 19 15.13 15.43 2.04
N PHE A 20 15.43 14.14 1.89
CA PHE A 20 14.69 13.24 0.98
C PHE A 20 13.26 12.99 1.45
N THR A 21 13.06 12.84 2.77
CA THR A 21 11.74 12.71 3.38
C THR A 21 10.89 13.95 3.12
N LEU A 22 11.43 15.16 3.35
CA LEU A 22 10.72 16.41 3.12
C LEU A 22 10.46 16.65 1.63
N LEU A 23 11.43 16.35 0.77
CA LEU A 23 11.29 16.46 -0.68
C LEU A 23 10.18 15.53 -1.22
N ALA A 24 10.16 14.27 -0.78
CA ALA A 24 9.13 13.32 -1.16
C ALA A 24 7.75 13.77 -0.70
N ALA A 25 7.62 14.21 0.56
CA ALA A 25 6.37 14.73 1.10
C ALA A 25 5.88 15.96 0.31
N ALA A 26 6.78 16.91 0.00
CA ALA A 26 6.45 18.09 -0.80
C ALA A 26 5.95 17.70 -2.21
N PHE A 27 6.61 16.76 -2.88
CA PHE A 27 6.19 16.28 -4.20
C PHE A 27 4.85 15.55 -4.16
N TYR A 28 4.60 14.69 -3.15
CA TYR A 28 3.31 14.04 -2.99
C TYR A 28 2.18 15.05 -2.77
N ILE A 29 2.38 16.01 -1.88
CA ILE A 29 1.39 17.06 -1.60
C ILE A 29 1.16 17.93 -2.85
N ALA A 30 2.22 18.35 -3.55
CA ALA A 30 2.09 19.11 -4.78
C ALA A 30 1.33 18.35 -5.87
N ALA A 31 1.66 17.07 -6.11
CA ALA A 31 0.97 16.23 -7.08
C ALA A 31 -0.51 16.02 -6.71
N GLY A 32 -0.80 15.65 -5.46
CA GLY A 32 -2.17 15.46 -4.97
C GLY A 32 -3.01 16.72 -5.03
N THR A 33 -2.44 17.85 -4.62
CA THR A 33 -3.10 19.18 -4.69
C THR A 33 -3.38 19.57 -6.13
N TRP A 34 -2.43 19.35 -7.07
CA TRP A 34 -2.67 19.65 -8.48
C TRP A 34 -3.82 18.85 -9.05
N VAL A 35 -3.89 17.54 -8.74
CA VAL A 35 -5.01 16.69 -9.16
C VAL A 35 -6.32 17.19 -8.56
N LEU A 36 -6.34 17.53 -7.26
CA LEU A 36 -7.52 18.09 -6.61
C LEU A 36 -8.00 19.38 -7.29
N LEU A 37 -7.08 20.31 -7.56
CA LEU A 37 -7.39 21.57 -8.25
C LEU A 37 -7.92 21.32 -9.66
N HIS A 38 -7.38 20.32 -10.37
CA HIS A 38 -7.92 19.91 -11.66
C HIS A 38 -9.35 19.36 -11.55
N LEU A 39 -9.61 18.49 -10.57
CA LEU A 39 -10.94 17.92 -10.34
C LEU A 39 -12.00 18.98 -9.98
N VAL A 40 -11.62 20.01 -9.21
CA VAL A 40 -12.51 21.14 -8.91
C VAL A 40 -12.49 22.23 -10.00
N ARG A 41 -11.94 21.95 -11.17
CA ARG A 41 -11.88 22.83 -12.35
C ARG A 41 -11.13 24.15 -12.13
N LYS A 42 -10.24 24.23 -11.13
CA LYS A 42 -9.40 25.40 -10.85
C LYS A 42 -8.04 25.35 -11.53
N ALA A 43 -7.66 24.20 -12.11
CA ALA A 43 -6.39 24.03 -12.81
C ALA A 43 -6.55 23.17 -14.08
N PRO A 44 -5.70 23.38 -15.10
CA PRO A 44 -5.71 22.56 -16.32
C PRO A 44 -5.22 21.13 -16.04
N ALA A 45 -5.64 20.18 -16.88
CA ALA A 45 -5.13 18.83 -16.86
C ALA A 45 -3.67 18.79 -17.32
N ARG A 46 -2.72 18.68 -16.40
CA ARG A 46 -1.29 18.53 -16.70
C ARG A 46 -0.79 17.16 -16.26
N LEU A 47 -1.25 16.11 -16.93
CA LEU A 47 -0.93 14.72 -16.57
C LEU A 47 0.58 14.44 -16.53
N ALA A 48 1.34 15.01 -17.47
CA ALA A 48 2.80 14.86 -17.49
C ALA A 48 3.45 15.46 -16.24
N LEU A 49 3.02 16.66 -15.82
CA LEU A 49 3.52 17.31 -14.60
C LEU A 49 3.22 16.46 -13.36
N VAL A 50 1.98 15.96 -13.22
CA VAL A 50 1.59 15.12 -12.08
C VAL A 50 2.42 13.83 -12.05
N ARG A 51 2.62 13.19 -13.20
CA ARG A 51 3.46 11.98 -13.31
C ARG A 51 4.93 12.25 -12.96
N LEU A 52 5.49 13.37 -13.39
CA LEU A 52 6.86 13.78 -13.05
C LEU A 52 7.02 14.05 -11.55
N LEU A 53 6.08 14.80 -10.95
CA LEU A 53 6.07 15.02 -9.50
C LEU A 53 5.92 13.69 -8.73
N SER A 54 5.05 12.80 -9.20
CA SER A 54 4.87 11.47 -8.59
C SER A 54 6.13 10.62 -8.68
N LEU A 55 6.83 10.65 -9.82
CA LEU A 55 8.09 9.94 -10.00
C LEU A 55 9.17 10.52 -9.09
N GLY A 56 9.30 11.83 -9.01
CA GLY A 56 10.22 12.50 -8.09
C GLY A 56 9.93 12.14 -6.63
N ALA A 57 8.64 12.12 -6.25
CA ALA A 57 8.20 11.69 -4.92
C ALA A 57 8.61 10.25 -4.63
N LEU A 58 8.37 9.31 -5.58
CA LEU A 58 8.73 7.90 -5.42
C LEU A 58 10.23 7.69 -5.29
N LEU A 59 11.05 8.39 -6.07
CA LEU A 59 12.50 8.28 -5.99
C LEU A 59 13.02 8.81 -4.63
N ALA A 60 12.56 9.98 -4.21
CA ALA A 60 12.95 10.55 -2.93
C ALA A 60 12.45 9.69 -1.74
N HIS A 61 11.21 9.18 -1.81
CA HIS A 61 10.65 8.28 -0.79
C HIS A 61 11.44 6.95 -0.75
N GLY A 62 11.77 6.37 -1.91
CA GLY A 62 12.58 5.16 -1.99
C GLY A 62 13.97 5.33 -1.36
N LEU A 63 14.63 6.47 -1.58
CA LEU A 63 15.92 6.80 -0.94
C LEU A 63 15.78 6.96 0.58
N ALA A 64 14.73 7.61 1.05
CA ALA A 64 14.44 7.72 2.47
C ALA A 64 14.17 6.34 3.10
N LEU A 65 13.36 5.49 2.44
CA LEU A 65 13.08 4.13 2.90
C LEU A 65 14.33 3.25 2.95
N TYR A 66 15.20 3.33 1.94
CA TYR A 66 16.42 2.54 1.88
C TYR A 66 17.27 2.68 3.15
N SER A 67 17.37 3.90 3.67
CA SER A 67 18.10 4.17 4.90
C SER A 67 17.39 3.65 6.15
N HIS A 68 16.07 3.83 6.23
CA HIS A 68 15.29 3.43 7.40
C HIS A 68 15.12 1.92 7.50
N LEU A 69 15.05 1.22 6.37
CA LEU A 69 14.95 -0.24 6.35
C LEU A 69 16.23 -0.97 6.78
N GLY A 70 17.37 -0.27 6.84
CA GLY A 70 18.65 -0.87 7.23
C GLY A 70 19.28 -1.79 6.19
N LEU A 71 18.82 -1.70 4.94
CA LEU A 71 19.34 -2.51 3.83
C LEU A 71 20.81 -2.14 3.51
N PRO A 72 21.64 -3.08 3.01
CA PRO A 72 21.29 -4.45 2.62
C PRO A 72 21.44 -5.52 3.73
N ALA A 73 22.09 -5.23 4.86
CA ALA A 73 22.45 -6.24 5.85
C ALA A 73 21.31 -6.59 6.82
N ASN A 74 20.53 -5.60 7.20
CA ASN A 74 19.43 -5.76 8.16
C ASN A 74 18.13 -5.30 7.54
N LEU A 75 17.01 -5.71 8.13
CA LEU A 75 15.69 -5.26 7.75
C LEU A 75 14.91 -4.81 8.98
N SER A 76 14.50 -3.55 8.98
CA SER A 76 13.59 -3.00 9.96
C SER A 76 12.16 -3.00 9.37
N LEU A 77 11.25 -3.75 9.99
CA LEU A 77 9.85 -3.86 9.56
C LEU A 77 8.90 -3.74 10.75
N GLY A 78 8.99 -2.62 11.45
CA GLY A 78 7.94 -2.22 12.39
C GLY A 78 6.63 -1.88 11.66
N LEU A 79 5.61 -1.48 12.43
CA LEU A 79 4.30 -1.14 11.89
C LEU A 79 4.38 0.06 10.94
N VAL A 80 5.13 1.09 11.32
CA VAL A 80 5.24 2.35 10.56
C VAL A 80 6.08 2.17 9.30
N GLU A 81 7.21 1.43 9.39
CA GLU A 81 8.06 1.11 8.25
C GLU A 81 7.31 0.29 7.20
N ALA A 82 6.58 -0.72 7.64
CA ALA A 82 5.75 -1.53 6.74
C ALA A 82 4.63 -0.70 6.10
N ALA A 83 3.99 0.21 6.85
CA ALA A 83 2.97 1.11 6.32
C ALA A 83 3.58 2.11 5.32
N SER A 84 4.76 2.65 5.60
CA SER A 84 5.47 3.56 4.69
C SER A 84 5.86 2.85 3.40
N LEU A 85 6.42 1.64 3.48
CA LEU A 85 6.76 0.82 2.31
C LEU A 85 5.51 0.42 1.52
N ALA A 86 4.41 0.05 2.18
CA ALA A 86 3.15 -0.25 1.51
C ALA A 86 2.60 0.98 0.76
N ASN A 87 2.64 2.17 1.36
CA ASN A 87 2.21 3.40 0.69
C ASN A 87 3.12 3.78 -0.48
N TRP A 88 4.43 3.54 -0.37
CA TRP A 88 5.36 3.70 -1.50
C TRP A 88 4.96 2.80 -2.68
N LEU A 89 4.68 1.52 -2.43
CA LEU A 89 4.19 0.57 -3.43
C LEU A 89 2.84 0.99 -4.02
N ILE A 90 1.89 1.45 -3.19
CA ILE A 90 0.60 1.96 -3.64
C ILE A 90 0.80 3.13 -4.61
N CYS A 91 1.65 4.09 -4.28
CA CYS A 91 1.95 5.24 -5.15
C CYS A 91 2.63 4.80 -6.45
N ALA A 92 3.53 3.81 -6.40
CA ALA A 92 4.13 3.22 -7.60
C ALA A 92 3.08 2.56 -8.50
N PHE A 93 2.16 1.78 -7.93
CA PHE A 93 1.07 1.16 -8.69
C PHE A 93 0.11 2.19 -9.28
N ILE A 94 -0.21 3.29 -8.58
CA ILE A 94 -0.99 4.40 -9.13
C ILE A 94 -0.28 5.01 -10.33
N LEU A 95 1.01 5.27 -10.22
CA LEU A 95 1.79 5.85 -11.32
C LEU A 95 1.84 4.91 -12.52
N ILE A 96 2.12 3.62 -12.32
CA ILE A 96 2.12 2.60 -13.39
C ILE A 96 0.73 2.50 -14.04
N ALA A 97 -0.32 2.37 -13.24
CA ALA A 97 -1.69 2.28 -13.74
C ALA A 97 -2.13 3.55 -14.47
N SER A 98 -1.60 4.73 -14.10
CA SER A 98 -1.90 6.00 -14.75
C SER A 98 -1.46 6.07 -16.21
N LEU A 99 -0.56 5.17 -16.63
CA LEU A 99 -0.13 5.09 -18.03
C LEU A 99 -1.23 4.53 -18.95
N ARG A 100 -2.14 3.72 -18.40
CA ARG A 100 -3.24 3.06 -19.14
C ARG A 100 -4.63 3.54 -18.74
N HIS A 101 -4.79 3.99 -17.48
CA HIS A 101 -6.08 4.36 -16.90
C HIS A 101 -6.02 5.75 -16.25
N SER A 102 -7.15 6.40 -16.07
CA SER A 102 -7.28 7.66 -15.32
C SER A 102 -7.27 7.42 -13.81
N THR A 103 -6.20 6.80 -13.30
CA THR A 103 -6.05 6.43 -11.88
C THR A 103 -5.51 7.55 -10.99
N LEU A 104 -5.04 8.66 -11.58
CA LEU A 104 -4.49 9.78 -10.84
C LEU A 104 -5.50 10.45 -9.88
N ASN A 105 -6.80 10.22 -10.08
CA ASN A 105 -7.82 10.67 -9.12
C ASN A 105 -7.62 10.07 -7.71
N LEU A 106 -7.05 8.86 -7.62
CA LEU A 106 -6.71 8.21 -6.37
C LEU A 106 -5.57 8.92 -5.62
N ALA A 107 -4.73 9.66 -6.34
CA ALA A 107 -3.61 10.43 -5.78
C ALA A 107 -4.09 11.50 -4.79
N VAL A 108 -5.30 12.04 -4.95
CA VAL A 108 -5.87 13.04 -4.03
C VAL A 108 -5.93 12.53 -2.60
N LEU A 109 -6.25 11.27 -2.41
CA LEU A 109 -6.35 10.64 -1.09
C LEU A 109 -5.05 9.96 -0.67
N LEU A 110 -4.42 9.22 -1.59
CA LEU A 110 -3.33 8.30 -1.25
C LEU A 110 -1.96 8.99 -1.19
N PHE A 111 -1.74 10.07 -1.93
CA PHE A 111 -0.47 10.81 -1.86
C PHE A 111 -0.29 11.57 -0.53
N PRO A 112 -1.29 12.30 0.00
CA PRO A 112 -1.18 12.86 1.34
C PRO A 112 -0.96 11.79 2.42
N LEU A 113 -1.63 10.63 2.29
CA LEU A 113 -1.42 9.51 3.21
C LEU A 113 0.01 8.98 3.15
N ALA A 114 0.60 8.86 1.96
CA ALA A 114 2.00 8.47 1.79
C ALA A 114 2.96 9.50 2.41
N ALA A 115 2.69 10.81 2.24
CA ALA A 115 3.48 11.85 2.87
C ALA A 115 3.41 11.77 4.41
N VAL A 116 2.22 11.55 4.97
CA VAL A 116 2.02 11.41 6.42
C VAL A 116 2.76 10.19 6.95
N THR A 117 2.59 9.02 6.36
CA THR A 117 3.27 7.79 6.82
C THR A 117 4.80 7.90 6.70
N LEU A 118 5.31 8.56 5.66
CA LEU A 118 6.74 8.81 5.49
C LEU A 118 7.28 9.74 6.58
N LEU A 119 6.55 10.81 6.93
CA LEU A 119 6.93 11.71 8.01
C LEU A 119 6.92 11.00 9.37
N PHE A 120 5.91 10.18 9.65
CA PHE A 120 5.88 9.36 10.86
C PHE A 120 7.03 8.35 10.91
N ASN A 121 7.40 7.77 9.76
CA ASN A 121 8.52 6.83 9.68
C ASN A 121 9.86 7.46 10.08
N GLN A 122 10.02 8.77 9.89
CA GLN A 122 11.22 9.51 10.31
C GLN A 122 11.47 9.44 11.82
N PHE A 123 10.41 9.29 12.63
CA PHE A 123 10.46 9.23 14.08
C PHE A 123 10.29 7.81 14.63
N SER A 124 10.16 6.81 13.75
CA SER A 124 9.97 5.42 14.16
C SER A 124 11.30 4.81 14.58
N LEU A 125 11.28 4.15 15.75
CA LEU A 125 12.36 3.33 16.24
C LEU A 125 11.88 1.88 16.24
N SER A 126 12.34 1.09 15.29
CA SER A 126 11.99 -0.32 15.23
C SER A 126 13.22 -1.21 15.30
N ASN A 127 13.03 -2.42 15.84
CA ASN A 127 14.08 -3.43 15.89
C ASN A 127 14.45 -3.89 14.48
N THR A 128 15.74 -3.95 14.20
CA THR A 128 16.27 -4.50 12.95
C THR A 128 16.48 -6.01 13.09
N PHE A 129 16.21 -6.73 11.99
CA PHE A 129 16.46 -8.17 11.89
C PHE A 129 17.50 -8.43 10.82
N PRO A 130 18.51 -9.30 11.08
CA PRO A 130 19.47 -9.66 10.06
C PRO A 130 18.80 -10.48 8.96
N ILE A 131 18.99 -10.05 7.72
CA ILE A 131 18.49 -10.73 6.50
C ILE A 131 19.61 -11.30 5.65
N GLU A 132 20.85 -11.13 6.07
CA GLU A 132 22.01 -11.64 5.36
C GLU A 132 21.91 -13.15 5.16
N GLY A 133 22.07 -13.61 3.91
CA GLY A 133 21.85 -15.01 3.55
C GLY A 133 20.39 -15.48 3.47
N ARG A 134 19.40 -14.61 3.72
CA ARG A 134 17.95 -14.92 3.73
C ARG A 134 17.21 -14.32 2.55
N ASN A 135 17.73 -14.42 1.34
CA ASN A 135 17.15 -13.84 0.13
C ASN A 135 15.70 -14.28 -0.12
N GLY A 136 15.36 -15.52 0.21
CA GLY A 136 14.00 -16.05 0.08
C GLY A 136 13.00 -15.35 1.00
N LEU A 137 13.40 -15.03 2.24
CA LEU A 137 12.57 -14.26 3.17
C LEU A 137 12.34 -12.84 2.65
N PHE A 138 13.37 -12.18 2.14
CA PHE A 138 13.24 -10.85 1.54
C PHE A 138 12.26 -10.85 0.35
N PHE A 139 12.40 -11.84 -0.55
CA PHE A 139 11.48 -12.01 -1.67
C PHE A 139 10.03 -12.20 -1.19
N HIS A 140 9.81 -13.08 -0.19
CA HIS A 140 8.48 -13.29 0.40
C HIS A 140 7.88 -11.98 0.93
N ILE A 141 8.66 -11.20 1.66
CA ILE A 141 8.21 -9.91 2.23
C ILE A 141 7.81 -8.94 1.12
N VAL A 142 8.66 -8.75 0.10
CA VAL A 142 8.39 -7.81 -0.99
C VAL A 142 7.13 -8.21 -1.78
N VAL A 143 7.00 -9.48 -2.14
CA VAL A 143 5.85 -9.98 -2.90
C VAL A 143 4.56 -9.89 -2.09
N SER A 144 4.60 -10.29 -0.81
CA SER A 144 3.44 -10.20 0.07
C SER A 144 3.00 -8.76 0.27
N LEU A 145 3.93 -7.84 0.56
CA LEU A 145 3.59 -6.44 0.77
C LEU A 145 3.08 -5.77 -0.52
N SER A 146 3.59 -6.18 -1.68
CA SER A 146 3.06 -5.75 -2.98
C SER A 146 1.60 -6.21 -3.19
N ALA A 147 1.28 -7.47 -2.81
CA ALA A 147 -0.10 -7.97 -2.85
C ALA A 147 -1.02 -7.15 -1.92
N TYR A 148 -0.60 -6.91 -0.68
CA TYR A 148 -1.34 -6.06 0.27
C TYR A 148 -1.59 -4.66 -0.27
N SER A 149 -0.58 -4.06 -0.91
CA SER A 149 -0.67 -2.72 -1.49
C SER A 149 -1.69 -2.67 -2.64
N LEU A 150 -1.73 -3.68 -3.50
CA LEU A 150 -2.74 -3.78 -4.56
C LEU A 150 -4.16 -3.97 -4.01
N PHE A 151 -4.35 -4.79 -2.98
CA PHE A 151 -5.66 -4.95 -2.36
C PHE A 151 -6.09 -3.71 -1.58
N ALA A 152 -5.17 -2.99 -0.95
CA ALA A 152 -5.46 -1.70 -0.35
C ALA A 152 -5.93 -0.68 -1.40
N LEU A 153 -5.23 -0.60 -2.53
CA LEU A 153 -5.62 0.24 -3.66
C LEU A 153 -6.98 -0.19 -4.25
N ALA A 154 -7.22 -1.50 -4.40
CA ALA A 154 -8.50 -2.05 -4.81
C ALA A 154 -9.64 -1.69 -3.84
N SER A 155 -9.35 -1.65 -2.53
CA SER A 155 -10.33 -1.25 -1.50
C SER A 155 -10.73 0.20 -1.63
N VAL A 156 -9.77 1.11 -1.82
CA VAL A 156 -10.07 2.53 -2.08
C VAL A 156 -10.88 2.68 -3.37
N GLN A 157 -10.50 1.97 -4.43
CA GLN A 157 -11.25 1.95 -5.69
C GLN A 157 -12.67 1.42 -5.50
N ALA A 158 -12.86 0.35 -4.71
CA ALA A 158 -14.17 -0.21 -4.39
C ALA A 158 -15.06 0.76 -3.61
N LEU A 159 -14.49 1.49 -2.64
CA LEU A 159 -15.21 2.53 -1.89
C LEU A 159 -15.67 3.66 -2.80
N LEU A 160 -14.79 4.17 -3.68
CA LEU A 160 -15.16 5.20 -4.65
C LEU A 160 -16.27 4.72 -5.59
N LEU A 161 -16.18 3.46 -6.05
CA LEU A 161 -17.21 2.82 -6.87
C LEU A 161 -18.56 2.75 -6.13
N ALA A 162 -18.55 2.39 -4.85
CA ALA A 162 -19.76 2.32 -4.02
C ALA A 162 -20.40 3.70 -3.87
N ILE A 163 -19.59 4.73 -3.56
CA ILE A 163 -20.07 6.11 -3.39
C ILE A 163 -20.65 6.63 -4.72
N GLN A 164 -19.94 6.45 -5.83
CA GLN A 164 -20.42 6.86 -7.15
C GLN A 164 -21.74 6.17 -7.53
N ASN A 165 -21.84 4.84 -7.32
CA ASN A 165 -23.04 4.08 -7.57
C ASN A 165 -24.24 4.56 -6.73
N HIS A 166 -23.99 4.92 -5.46
CA HIS A 166 -25.01 5.46 -4.56
C HIS A 166 -25.54 6.82 -5.06
N GLN A 167 -24.66 7.75 -5.43
CA GLN A 167 -25.04 9.08 -5.93
C GLN A 167 -25.77 8.99 -7.28
N LEU A 168 -25.34 8.10 -8.18
CA LEU A 168 -26.04 7.85 -9.44
C LEU A 168 -27.49 7.40 -9.22
N LYS A 169 -27.72 6.51 -8.24
CA LYS A 169 -29.09 6.06 -7.90
C LYS A 169 -29.96 7.18 -7.34
N GLN A 170 -29.37 8.13 -6.62
CA GLN A 170 -30.07 9.28 -6.06
C GLN A 170 -30.22 10.44 -7.06
N ARG A 171 -29.71 10.31 -8.28
CA ARG A 171 -29.67 11.38 -9.32
C ARG A 171 -28.99 12.66 -8.85
N HIS A 172 -28.11 12.58 -7.84
CA HIS A 172 -27.35 13.70 -7.29
C HIS A 172 -25.87 13.53 -7.62
N MET A 173 -25.48 13.93 -8.83
CA MET A 173 -24.08 13.97 -9.25
C MET A 173 -23.50 15.34 -8.90
N SER A 174 -22.86 15.47 -7.73
CA SER A 174 -22.28 16.74 -7.29
C SER A 174 -20.83 16.58 -6.82
N GLY A 175 -20.08 17.68 -6.84
CA GLY A 175 -18.74 17.76 -6.31
C GLY A 175 -17.71 16.89 -7.05
N LEU A 176 -16.77 16.33 -6.31
CA LEU A 176 -15.67 15.53 -6.86
C LEU A 176 -16.13 14.25 -7.57
N ILE A 177 -17.28 13.71 -7.21
CA ILE A 177 -17.79 12.45 -7.80
C ILE A 177 -18.30 12.65 -9.23
N ALA A 178 -18.78 13.84 -9.56
CA ALA A 178 -19.20 14.18 -10.92
C ALA A 178 -18.05 14.15 -11.95
N VAL A 179 -16.81 14.21 -11.48
CA VAL A 179 -15.59 14.25 -12.33
C VAL A 179 -14.88 12.89 -12.38
N LEU A 180 -15.36 11.90 -11.62
CA LEU A 180 -14.80 10.55 -11.66
C LEU A 180 -15.06 9.88 -13.02
N PRO A 181 -14.18 8.94 -13.44
CA PRO A 181 -14.40 8.15 -14.65
C PRO A 181 -15.75 7.40 -14.63
N PRO A 182 -16.26 7.00 -15.81
CA PRO A 182 -17.46 6.19 -15.87
C PRO A 182 -17.37 4.93 -15.01
N LEU A 183 -18.48 4.53 -14.41
CA LEU A 183 -18.59 3.41 -13.47
C LEU A 183 -17.96 2.12 -14.03
N GLN A 184 -18.16 1.86 -15.32
CA GLN A 184 -17.60 0.67 -16.01
C GLN A 184 -16.06 0.69 -16.02
N THR A 185 -15.45 1.86 -16.24
CA THR A 185 -14.01 2.04 -16.22
C THR A 185 -13.44 1.80 -14.82
N MET A 186 -14.14 2.29 -13.80
CA MET A 186 -13.76 2.09 -12.39
C MET A 186 -13.89 0.62 -11.98
N GLU A 187 -14.95 -0.08 -12.42
CA GLU A 187 -15.09 -1.52 -12.22
C GLU A 187 -13.98 -2.32 -12.90
N ARG A 188 -13.65 -1.98 -14.13
CA ARG A 188 -12.57 -2.65 -14.87
C ARG A 188 -11.25 -2.53 -14.12
N LEU A 189 -10.90 -1.34 -13.71
CA LEU A 189 -9.68 -1.10 -12.91
C LEU A 189 -9.72 -1.90 -11.60
N LEU A 190 -10.86 -1.93 -10.89
CA LEU A 190 -11.01 -2.74 -9.67
C LEU A 190 -10.65 -4.20 -9.92
N PHE A 191 -11.18 -4.83 -10.97
CA PHE A 191 -10.91 -6.23 -11.26
C PHE A 191 -9.48 -6.47 -11.77
N GLU A 192 -8.87 -5.52 -12.48
CA GLU A 192 -7.44 -5.60 -12.85
C GLU A 192 -6.53 -5.56 -11.62
N LEU A 193 -6.82 -4.69 -10.65
CA LEU A 193 -6.10 -4.62 -9.37
C LEU A 193 -6.27 -5.92 -8.55
N LEU A 194 -7.50 -6.45 -8.48
CA LEU A 194 -7.80 -7.70 -7.78
C LEU A 194 -7.09 -8.88 -8.42
N PHE A 195 -7.04 -8.97 -9.74
CA PHE A 195 -6.35 -10.04 -10.46
C PHE A 195 -4.84 -9.98 -10.22
N ALA A 196 -4.23 -8.81 -10.36
CA ALA A 196 -2.80 -8.63 -10.09
C ALA A 196 -2.47 -8.92 -8.61
N GLY A 197 -3.31 -8.43 -7.68
CA GLY A 197 -3.19 -8.72 -6.25
C GLY A 197 -3.29 -10.22 -5.94
N GLN A 198 -4.23 -10.94 -6.59
CA GLN A 198 -4.40 -12.39 -6.42
C GLN A 198 -3.18 -13.17 -6.89
N LEU A 199 -2.58 -12.77 -8.01
CA LEU A 199 -1.33 -13.39 -8.50
C LEU A 199 -0.18 -13.19 -7.51
N LEU A 200 0.01 -11.95 -7.02
CA LEU A 200 1.05 -11.67 -6.04
C LEU A 200 0.77 -12.35 -4.69
N LEU A 201 -0.48 -12.41 -4.24
CA LEU A 201 -0.83 -13.12 -3.01
C LEU A 201 -0.57 -14.62 -3.13
N SER A 202 -0.86 -15.21 -4.30
CA SER A 202 -0.53 -16.62 -4.57
C SER A 202 0.98 -16.86 -4.50
N LEU A 203 1.79 -15.99 -5.14
CA LEU A 203 3.25 -16.06 -5.06
C LEU A 203 3.74 -15.83 -3.62
N GLY A 204 3.13 -14.91 -2.88
CA GLY A 204 3.42 -14.66 -1.48
C GLY A 204 3.18 -15.89 -0.60
N ILE A 205 2.03 -16.54 -0.76
CA ILE A 205 1.72 -17.79 -0.03
C ILE A 205 2.71 -18.90 -0.39
N LEU A 206 2.96 -19.11 -1.69
CA LEU A 206 3.91 -20.12 -2.16
C LEU A 206 5.33 -19.87 -1.64
N SER A 207 5.81 -18.63 -1.73
CA SER A 207 7.13 -18.27 -1.19
C SER A 207 7.21 -18.43 0.33
N GLY A 208 6.11 -18.19 1.04
CA GLY A 208 6.02 -18.47 2.46
C GLY A 208 6.21 -19.95 2.77
N PHE A 209 5.54 -20.84 2.05
CA PHE A 209 5.72 -22.30 2.21
C PHE A 209 7.14 -22.78 1.90
N ILE A 210 7.85 -22.11 0.97
CA ILE A 210 9.20 -22.52 0.55
C ILE A 210 10.27 -21.96 1.51
N PHE A 211 10.13 -20.73 1.98
CA PHE A 211 11.22 -20.00 2.64
C PHE A 211 11.03 -19.78 4.15
N LEU A 212 9.84 -20.04 4.71
CA LEU A 212 9.63 -20.00 6.15
C LEU A 212 9.63 -21.41 6.73
N ASP A 213 10.41 -21.60 7.79
CA ASP A 213 10.58 -22.92 8.42
C ASP A 213 9.26 -23.49 8.97
N ASN A 214 8.37 -22.63 9.46
CA ASN A 214 7.05 -23.06 9.96
C ASN A 214 6.02 -21.93 9.91
N MET A 215 5.15 -21.94 8.89
CA MET A 215 4.07 -20.95 8.73
C MET A 215 2.94 -21.10 9.77
N PHE A 216 2.85 -22.24 10.43
CA PHE A 216 1.84 -22.55 11.46
C PHE A 216 2.41 -22.49 12.88
N ALA A 217 3.65 -22.02 13.06
CA ALA A 217 4.21 -21.79 14.38
C ALA A 217 3.35 -20.86 15.22
N ALA A 218 3.48 -20.98 16.55
CA ALA A 218 2.80 -20.09 17.50
C ALA A 218 3.11 -18.62 17.16
N GLY A 219 2.07 -17.79 17.01
CA GLY A 219 2.19 -16.38 16.61
C GLY A 219 2.20 -16.10 15.09
N MET A 220 2.31 -17.14 14.21
CA MET A 220 2.19 -16.99 12.76
C MET A 220 0.92 -17.62 12.17
N ALA A 221 0.36 -18.64 12.82
CA ALA A 221 -0.77 -19.40 12.32
C ALA A 221 -1.98 -18.53 11.94
N HIS A 222 -2.32 -17.54 12.75
CA HIS A 222 -3.45 -16.65 12.47
C HIS A 222 -3.20 -15.76 11.22
N LYS A 223 -1.94 -15.33 10.95
CA LYS A 223 -1.59 -14.59 9.75
C LYS A 223 -1.77 -15.46 8.51
N THR A 224 -1.29 -16.68 8.56
CA THR A 224 -1.41 -17.67 7.48
C THR A 224 -2.86 -18.00 7.19
N LEU A 225 -3.67 -18.30 8.22
CA LEU A 225 -5.08 -18.64 8.07
C LEU A 225 -5.89 -17.47 7.49
N LEU A 226 -5.70 -16.24 7.99
CA LEU A 226 -6.41 -15.07 7.49
C LEU A 226 -6.00 -14.73 6.05
N SER A 227 -4.72 -14.91 5.70
CA SER A 227 -4.24 -14.70 4.33
C SER A 227 -4.79 -15.75 3.36
N LEU A 228 -4.88 -17.00 3.77
CA LEU A 228 -5.52 -18.08 2.99
C LEU A 228 -7.03 -17.83 2.83
N ALA A 229 -7.72 -17.42 3.88
CA ALA A 229 -9.13 -17.06 3.81
C ALA A 229 -9.37 -15.90 2.84
N ALA A 230 -8.54 -14.85 2.90
CA ALA A 230 -8.59 -13.73 1.96
C ALA A 230 -8.31 -14.19 0.52
N TRP A 231 -7.33 -15.07 0.32
CA TRP A 231 -7.02 -15.65 -0.99
C TRP A 231 -8.21 -16.40 -1.59
N VAL A 232 -8.92 -17.20 -0.79
CA VAL A 232 -10.15 -17.87 -1.21
C VAL A 232 -11.25 -16.86 -1.56
N ILE A 233 -11.46 -15.83 -0.74
CA ILE A 233 -12.46 -14.79 -0.98
C ILE A 233 -12.21 -14.06 -2.31
N PHE A 234 -10.98 -13.63 -2.56
CA PHE A 234 -10.65 -12.95 -3.81
C PHE A 234 -10.71 -13.90 -5.01
N GLY A 235 -10.29 -15.15 -4.84
CA GLY A 235 -10.42 -16.20 -5.86
C GLY A 235 -11.88 -16.45 -6.24
N LEU A 236 -12.78 -16.55 -5.25
CA LEU A 236 -14.22 -16.70 -5.47
C LEU A 236 -14.81 -15.44 -6.14
N LEU A 237 -14.37 -14.24 -5.76
CA LEU A 237 -14.81 -13.00 -6.40
C LEU A 237 -14.42 -12.96 -7.88
N LEU A 238 -13.17 -13.30 -8.21
CA LEU A 238 -12.69 -13.34 -9.60
C LEU A 238 -13.41 -14.43 -10.42
N LEU A 239 -13.61 -15.59 -9.84
CA LEU A 239 -14.38 -16.68 -10.46
C LEU A 239 -15.85 -16.27 -10.67
N GLY A 240 -16.46 -15.64 -9.66
CA GLY A 240 -17.81 -15.09 -9.73
C GLY A 240 -17.95 -14.00 -10.80
N ARG A 241 -16.91 -13.17 -10.98
CA ARG A 241 -16.86 -12.20 -12.09
C ARG A 241 -16.91 -12.92 -13.43
N TRP A 242 -16.07 -13.94 -13.60
CA TRP A 242 -15.91 -14.64 -14.86
C TRP A 242 -17.12 -15.53 -15.20
N ARG A 243 -17.66 -16.28 -14.23
CA ARG A 243 -18.75 -17.25 -14.46
C ARG A 243 -20.15 -16.68 -14.26
N LEU A 244 -20.32 -15.81 -13.29
CA LEU A 244 -21.63 -15.31 -12.84
C LEU A 244 -21.85 -13.82 -13.15
N GLY A 245 -20.84 -13.14 -13.72
CA GLY A 245 -20.94 -11.72 -14.04
C GLY A 245 -21.01 -10.81 -12.81
N TRP A 246 -20.48 -11.21 -11.65
CA TRP A 246 -20.48 -10.38 -10.44
C TRP A 246 -19.84 -9.02 -10.69
N ARG A 247 -20.52 -7.96 -10.25
CA ARG A 247 -20.13 -6.56 -10.43
C ARG A 247 -20.83 -5.64 -9.44
N GLY A 248 -20.50 -4.35 -9.49
CA GLY A 248 -21.14 -3.32 -8.65
C GLY A 248 -20.94 -3.60 -7.16
N LEU A 249 -22.03 -3.51 -6.38
CA LEU A 249 -21.97 -3.66 -4.92
C LEU A 249 -21.54 -5.06 -4.45
N THR A 250 -21.79 -6.11 -5.23
CA THR A 250 -21.29 -7.45 -4.92
C THR A 250 -19.76 -7.46 -4.94
N ALA A 251 -19.15 -6.94 -6.00
CA ALA A 251 -17.69 -6.81 -6.08
C ALA A 251 -17.13 -5.97 -4.93
N VAL A 252 -17.78 -4.84 -4.59
CA VAL A 252 -17.36 -3.99 -3.46
C VAL A 252 -17.35 -4.76 -2.14
N ARG A 253 -18.43 -5.46 -1.81
CA ARG A 253 -18.55 -6.19 -0.53
C ARG A 253 -17.48 -7.27 -0.38
N TRP A 254 -17.27 -8.06 -1.42
CA TRP A 254 -16.25 -9.11 -1.43
C TRP A 254 -14.84 -8.55 -1.36
N THR A 255 -14.55 -7.45 -2.09
CA THR A 255 -13.26 -6.77 -2.03
C THR A 255 -12.96 -6.25 -0.64
N LEU A 256 -13.89 -5.52 -0.02
CA LEU A 256 -13.69 -4.96 1.32
C LEU A 256 -13.58 -6.06 2.38
N GLY A 257 -14.38 -7.14 2.29
CA GLY A 257 -14.31 -8.27 3.20
C GLY A 257 -12.95 -8.99 3.14
N GLY A 258 -12.47 -9.32 1.94
CA GLY A 258 -11.16 -9.94 1.76
C GLY A 258 -10.00 -9.03 2.21
N SER A 259 -10.09 -7.73 1.90
CA SER A 259 -9.07 -6.76 2.31
C SER A 259 -9.04 -6.54 3.83
N LEU A 260 -10.18 -6.60 4.50
CA LEU A 260 -10.25 -6.55 5.97
C LEU A 260 -9.52 -7.73 6.60
N LEU A 261 -9.69 -8.95 6.08
CA LEU A 261 -8.96 -10.13 6.56
C LEU A 261 -7.45 -9.96 6.39
N LEU A 262 -7.00 -9.45 5.23
CA LEU A 262 -5.58 -9.16 5.03
C LEU A 262 -5.07 -8.10 5.99
N LEU A 263 -5.81 -7.02 6.19
CA LEU A 263 -5.44 -5.96 7.12
C LEU A 263 -5.27 -6.52 8.55
N LEU A 264 -6.20 -7.36 8.99
CA LEU A 264 -6.12 -8.03 10.29
C LEU A 264 -4.96 -9.04 10.37
N ALA A 265 -4.67 -9.75 9.28
CA ALA A 265 -3.60 -10.73 9.23
C ALA A 265 -2.22 -10.11 9.55
N TYR A 266 -1.92 -8.95 8.98
CA TYR A 266 -0.62 -8.31 9.15
C TYR A 266 -0.67 -7.17 10.17
N PHE A 267 -1.43 -6.11 9.87
CA PHE A 267 -1.44 -4.89 10.69
C PHE A 267 -2.12 -5.11 12.03
N GLY A 268 -3.21 -5.90 12.07
CA GLY A 268 -3.88 -6.24 13.32
C GLY A 268 -2.97 -7.00 14.28
N SER A 269 -2.26 -8.01 13.78
CA SER A 269 -1.33 -8.79 14.60
C SER A 269 -0.12 -7.97 15.08
N LYS A 270 0.42 -7.12 14.22
CA LYS A 270 1.53 -6.21 14.59
C LYS A 270 1.09 -5.18 15.61
N PHE A 271 -0.10 -4.60 15.45
CA PHE A 271 -0.67 -3.65 16.39
C PHE A 271 -0.85 -4.25 17.78
N VAL A 272 -1.43 -5.46 17.86
CA VAL A 272 -1.62 -6.16 19.15
C VAL A 272 -0.27 -6.44 19.80
N LEU A 273 0.72 -6.96 19.07
CA LEU A 273 2.03 -7.28 19.62
C LEU A 273 2.81 -6.04 20.06
N GLN A 274 2.70 -4.94 19.33
CA GLN A 274 3.52 -3.75 19.55
C GLN A 274 2.91 -2.77 20.56
N PHE A 275 1.58 -2.72 20.70
CA PHE A 275 0.88 -1.71 21.51
C PHE A 275 0.04 -2.29 22.64
N ILE A 276 -0.30 -3.59 22.62
CA ILE A 276 -1.15 -4.21 23.64
C ILE A 276 -0.35 -5.17 24.53
N LEU A 277 0.62 -5.89 23.95
CA LEU A 277 1.41 -6.92 24.65
C LEU A 277 2.86 -6.48 24.92
N ALA A 278 3.29 -5.31 24.44
CA ALA A 278 4.55 -4.68 24.80
C ALA A 278 4.36 -3.86 26.08
#